data_9b9a5152d25ba47286d255fdd00c0244
#
_entry.id   9b9a5152d25ba47286d255fdd00c0244
#
_cell.length_a   1.000
_cell.length_b   1.000
_cell.length_c   1.000
_cell.angle_alpha   90.00
_cell.angle_beta   90.00
_cell.angle_gamma   90.00
#
_symmetry.space_group_name_H-M   'P 1'
#
loop_
_entity.id
_entity.type
_entity.pdbx_description
1 polymer ?
#
loop_
_entity_poly.entity_id
_entity_poly.type
_entity_poly.pdbx_seq_one_letter_code
_entity_poly.pdbx_strand_id
1 'polypeptide(L)'
;MSINRNTINQYYNEFRKAIYAHQTQEFRKIFGEAEVNESYFGARRRRGFRGKLKRGRGTLRQPVFGIFKRSGHVYTEIVPNCKKPTLQGIIRGKVDPSTVIYSDKWRGYDGLVDVGYDKHFRVNHGKNEFSKGSGIHINGIENFWSFTKRRLAKFNGVKKNFDLHLKESEWRYGRSYDILKTDLWRIYKSYLKGH
;
A
#
# COMPACT_ATOMS: atom_id res chain seq x y z
N MET A 1 26.62 0.12 27.54
CA MET A 1 25.82 -1.12 27.41
C MET A 1 25.55 -1.38 25.94
N SER A 2 26.03 -2.48 25.36
CA SER A 2 25.66 -2.88 23.99
C SER A 2 24.40 -3.75 24.07
N ILE A 3 23.32 -3.28 23.45
CA ILE A 3 22.07 -4.05 23.36
C ILE A 3 22.23 -5.11 22.26
N ASN A 4 21.84 -6.35 22.56
CA ASN A 4 21.89 -7.45 21.60
C ASN A 4 20.97 -7.15 20.39
N ARG A 5 21.46 -7.46 19.17
CA ARG A 5 20.70 -7.28 17.92
C ARG A 5 19.32 -7.97 17.93
N ASN A 6 19.23 -9.15 18.55
CA ASN A 6 17.95 -9.88 18.63
C ASN A 6 16.94 -9.11 19.49
N THR A 7 17.39 -8.53 20.61
CA THR A 7 16.55 -7.69 21.46
C THR A 7 16.04 -6.46 20.70
N ILE A 8 16.91 -5.79 19.93
CA ILE A 8 16.51 -4.65 19.08
C ILE A 8 15.46 -5.09 18.07
N ASN A 9 15.65 -6.23 17.39
CA ASN A 9 14.71 -6.74 16.41
C ASN A 9 13.35 -7.11 17.04
N GLN A 10 13.32 -7.60 18.29
CA GLN A 10 12.08 -7.84 19.02
C GLN A 10 11.31 -6.55 19.26
N TYR A 11 11.97 -5.50 19.76
CA TYR A 11 11.32 -4.19 19.96
C TYR A 11 10.76 -3.62 18.64
N TYR A 12 11.52 -3.68 17.55
CA TYR A 12 11.01 -3.25 16.25
C TYR A 12 9.78 -4.06 15.79
N ASN A 13 9.74 -5.35 16.11
CA ASN A 13 8.58 -6.17 15.78
C ASN A 13 7.35 -5.78 16.62
N GLU A 14 7.52 -5.50 17.91
CA GLU A 14 6.44 -5.03 18.77
C GLU A 14 5.92 -3.66 18.33
N PHE A 15 6.77 -2.73 17.96
CA PHE A 15 6.35 -1.46 17.39
C PHE A 15 5.55 -1.64 16.10
N ARG A 16 5.94 -2.56 15.22
CA ARG A 16 5.17 -2.88 14.01
C ARG A 16 3.80 -3.47 14.32
N LYS A 17 3.70 -4.34 15.33
CA LYS A 17 2.40 -4.86 15.77
C LYS A 17 1.48 -3.75 16.29
N ALA A 18 2.02 -2.84 17.09
CA ALA A 18 1.27 -1.69 17.59
C ALA A 18 0.79 -0.78 16.45
N ILE A 19 1.66 -0.46 15.47
CA ILE A 19 1.30 0.31 14.28
C ILE A 19 0.22 -0.43 13.45
N TYR A 20 0.36 -1.74 13.27
CA TYR A 20 -0.61 -2.55 12.53
C TYR A 20 -1.98 -2.50 13.20
N ALA A 21 -2.05 -2.71 14.51
CA ALA A 21 -3.30 -2.65 15.27
C ALA A 21 -3.96 -1.27 15.13
N HIS A 22 -3.19 -0.21 15.32
CA HIS A 22 -3.66 1.17 15.16
C HIS A 22 -4.21 1.45 13.75
N GLN A 23 -3.45 1.13 12.70
CA GLN A 23 -3.87 1.35 11.31
C GLN A 23 -5.10 0.54 10.92
N THR A 24 -5.32 -0.61 11.55
CA THR A 24 -6.47 -1.48 11.28
C THR A 24 -7.73 -0.99 12.02
N GLN A 25 -7.59 -0.54 13.27
CA GLN A 25 -8.71 -0.06 14.09
C GLN A 25 -9.22 1.32 13.64
N GLU A 26 -8.33 2.22 13.25
CA GLU A 26 -8.69 3.60 12.87
C GLU A 26 -9.06 3.74 11.39
N PHE A 27 -9.20 2.64 10.66
CA PHE A 27 -9.55 2.72 9.25
C PHE A 27 -10.96 3.32 9.07
N ARG A 28 -11.01 4.44 8.35
CA ARG A 28 -12.25 5.08 7.88
C ARG A 28 -12.34 4.97 6.36
N LYS A 29 -13.57 4.92 5.82
CA LYS A 29 -13.76 4.99 4.38
C LYS A 29 -13.07 6.20 3.77
N ILE A 30 -12.50 6.02 2.61
CA ILE A 30 -11.77 7.05 1.87
C ILE A 30 -12.80 7.88 1.09
N PHE A 31 -12.77 9.20 1.30
CA PHE A 31 -13.61 10.20 0.62
C PHE A 31 -12.78 11.17 -0.20
N GLY A 32 -13.38 11.81 -1.20
CA GLY A 32 -12.80 12.85 -2.02
C GLY A 32 -12.13 12.29 -3.26
N GLU A 33 -10.81 12.38 -3.37
CA GLU A 33 -10.05 11.88 -4.51
C GLU A 33 -9.10 10.75 -4.09
N ALA A 34 -9.13 9.64 -4.82
CA ALA A 34 -8.31 8.47 -4.52
C ALA A 34 -7.62 7.94 -5.79
N GLU A 35 -6.34 7.62 -5.67
CA GLU A 35 -5.57 6.92 -6.68
C GLU A 35 -5.49 5.44 -6.30
N VAL A 36 -5.73 4.54 -7.25
CA VAL A 36 -5.65 3.10 -7.03
C VAL A 36 -4.65 2.47 -8.00
N ASN A 37 -3.83 1.58 -7.48
CA ASN A 37 -2.84 0.85 -8.27
C ASN A 37 -2.37 -0.40 -7.52
N GLU A 38 -1.82 -1.36 -8.25
CA GLU A 38 -1.16 -2.53 -7.66
C GLU A 38 0.36 -2.47 -7.80
N SER A 39 1.06 -3.11 -6.86
CA SER A 39 2.50 -3.32 -6.95
C SER A 39 2.90 -4.73 -6.54
N TYR A 40 4.06 -5.18 -7.01
CA TYR A 40 4.54 -6.55 -6.84
C TYR A 40 5.80 -6.56 -5.99
N PHE A 41 5.79 -7.36 -4.92
CA PHE A 41 6.87 -7.46 -3.93
C PHE A 41 7.48 -8.86 -3.88
N GLY A 42 8.73 -8.93 -3.42
CA GLY A 42 9.46 -10.17 -3.28
C GLY A 42 10.37 -10.49 -4.47
N ALA A 43 11.08 -11.60 -4.37
CA ALA A 43 12.05 -12.02 -5.35
C ALA A 43 11.40 -12.37 -6.70
N ARG A 44 12.08 -12.01 -7.78
CA ARG A 44 11.64 -12.34 -9.14
C ARG A 44 11.65 -13.86 -9.37
N ARG A 45 12.60 -14.56 -8.75
CA ARG A 45 12.73 -16.03 -8.78
C ARG A 45 12.68 -16.55 -7.35
N ARG A 46 11.85 -17.55 -7.08
CA ARG A 46 11.87 -18.29 -5.81
C ARG A 46 12.88 -19.46 -5.90
N ARG A 47 13.56 -19.74 -4.79
CA ARG A 47 14.49 -20.87 -4.71
C ARG A 47 13.75 -22.17 -5.10
N GLY A 48 14.35 -22.98 -5.97
CA GLY A 48 13.75 -24.22 -6.49
C GLY A 48 12.81 -24.06 -7.70
N PHE A 49 12.46 -22.85 -8.11
CA PHE A 49 11.64 -22.67 -9.31
C PHE A 49 12.46 -22.86 -10.58
N ARG A 50 12.07 -23.82 -11.44
CA ARG A 50 12.73 -24.18 -12.70
C ARG A 50 11.99 -23.71 -13.97
N GLY A 51 10.80 -23.12 -13.84
CA GLY A 51 9.98 -22.64 -14.96
C GLY A 51 10.44 -21.32 -15.59
N LYS A 52 9.84 -20.94 -16.71
CA LYS A 52 10.02 -19.61 -17.33
C LYS A 52 9.47 -18.51 -16.42
N LEU A 53 10.27 -17.45 -16.22
CA LEU A 53 9.85 -16.30 -15.43
C LEU A 53 8.88 -15.44 -16.25
N LYS A 54 7.65 -15.33 -15.76
CA LYS A 54 6.67 -14.39 -16.31
C LYS A 54 6.95 -12.97 -15.79
N ARG A 55 6.68 -11.97 -16.63
CA ARG A 55 6.71 -10.54 -16.26
C ARG A 55 5.30 -10.04 -15.98
N GLY A 56 5.17 -8.93 -15.25
CA GLY A 56 3.87 -8.32 -14.94
C GLY A 56 3.01 -9.19 -14.03
N ARG A 57 1.72 -9.25 -14.31
CA ARG A 57 0.69 -9.86 -13.44
C ARG A 57 0.71 -11.39 -13.33
N GLY A 58 1.52 -12.07 -14.10
CA GLY A 58 1.76 -13.53 -13.99
C GLY A 58 3.02 -13.91 -13.22
N THR A 59 3.65 -12.99 -12.49
CA THR A 59 4.89 -13.22 -11.74
C THR A 59 4.65 -14.01 -10.46
N LEU A 60 5.73 -14.63 -9.94
CA LEU A 60 5.74 -15.30 -8.63
C LEU A 60 5.80 -14.32 -7.44
N ARG A 61 5.82 -13.01 -7.71
CA ARG A 61 5.85 -11.98 -6.68
C ARG A 61 4.49 -11.85 -6.00
N GLN A 62 4.50 -11.40 -4.76
CA GLN A 62 3.30 -11.10 -4.00
C GLN A 62 2.67 -9.81 -4.51
N PRO A 63 1.46 -9.85 -5.07
CA PRO A 63 0.74 -8.63 -5.42
C PRO A 63 0.20 -7.96 -4.16
N VAL A 64 0.27 -6.64 -4.17
CA VAL A 64 -0.30 -5.76 -3.14
C VAL A 64 -1.11 -4.70 -3.86
N PHE A 65 -2.34 -4.52 -3.45
CA PHE A 65 -3.21 -3.45 -3.90
C PHE A 65 -3.09 -2.25 -2.98
N GLY A 66 -3.13 -1.05 -3.53
CA GLY A 66 -3.03 0.20 -2.77
C GLY A 66 -4.06 1.22 -3.20
N ILE A 67 -4.52 1.99 -2.22
CA ILE A 67 -5.39 3.15 -2.38
C ILE A 67 -4.69 4.33 -1.72
N PHE A 68 -4.42 5.39 -2.46
CA PHE A 68 -3.86 6.65 -1.96
C PHE A 68 -4.92 7.74 -2.00
N LYS A 69 -5.32 8.23 -0.84
CA LYS A 69 -6.12 9.44 -0.73
C LYS A 69 -5.24 10.64 -1.00
N ARG A 70 -5.59 11.50 -1.96
CA ARG A 70 -4.74 12.64 -2.37
C ARG A 70 -4.41 13.63 -1.25
N SER A 71 -5.12 13.59 -0.14
CA SER A 71 -4.78 14.30 1.11
C SER A 71 -3.71 13.61 1.97
N GLY A 72 -3.01 12.58 1.46
CA GLY A 72 -1.82 11.99 2.08
C GLY A 72 -2.02 10.68 2.85
N HIS A 73 -3.22 10.08 2.84
CA HIS A 73 -3.44 8.78 3.49
C HIS A 73 -3.30 7.64 2.50
N VAL A 74 -2.64 6.55 2.91
CA VAL A 74 -2.46 5.32 2.11
C VAL A 74 -3.08 4.13 2.83
N TYR A 75 -3.77 3.29 2.07
CA TYR A 75 -4.22 1.98 2.48
C TYR A 75 -3.63 0.92 1.55
N THR A 76 -3.10 -0.17 2.10
CA THR A 76 -2.63 -1.32 1.30
C THR A 76 -3.21 -2.63 1.78
N GLU A 77 -3.38 -3.56 0.84
CA GLU A 77 -3.85 -4.91 1.11
C GLU A 77 -3.08 -5.94 0.28
N ILE A 78 -2.64 -7.02 0.92
CA ILE A 78 -2.05 -8.16 0.23
C ILE A 78 -3.17 -8.93 -0.44
N VAL A 79 -3.08 -9.09 -1.76
CA VAL A 79 -4.14 -9.74 -2.55
C VAL A 79 -3.66 -11.04 -3.18
N PRO A 80 -4.54 -12.02 -3.37
CA PRO A 80 -4.18 -13.27 -4.05
C PRO A 80 -3.94 -13.06 -5.55
N ASN A 81 -4.60 -12.05 -6.13
CA ASN A 81 -4.49 -11.71 -7.55
C ASN A 81 -5.02 -10.29 -7.79
N CYS A 82 -4.76 -9.75 -9.00
CA CYS A 82 -5.26 -8.43 -9.43
C CYS A 82 -6.45 -8.56 -10.41
N LYS A 83 -7.34 -9.54 -10.21
CA LYS A 83 -8.55 -9.68 -11.02
C LYS A 83 -9.61 -8.66 -10.61
N LYS A 84 -10.50 -8.32 -11.55
CA LYS A 84 -11.59 -7.37 -11.36
C LYS A 84 -12.40 -7.61 -10.07
N PRO A 85 -12.90 -8.83 -9.77
CA PRO A 85 -13.68 -9.06 -8.55
C PRO A 85 -12.91 -8.78 -7.27
N THR A 86 -11.61 -9.17 -7.22
CA THR A 86 -10.75 -8.93 -6.06
C THR A 86 -10.56 -7.44 -5.80
N LEU A 87 -10.15 -6.69 -6.83
CA LEU A 87 -9.86 -5.26 -6.69
C LEU A 87 -11.12 -4.45 -6.40
N GLN A 88 -12.21 -4.70 -7.12
CA GLN A 88 -13.46 -4.00 -6.90
C GLN A 88 -14.10 -4.34 -5.54
N GLY A 89 -13.92 -5.56 -5.04
CA GLY A 89 -14.35 -5.93 -3.69
C GLY A 89 -13.70 -5.07 -2.62
N ILE A 90 -12.37 -4.85 -2.73
CA ILE A 90 -11.61 -4.00 -1.80
C ILE A 90 -12.03 -2.53 -1.97
N ILE A 91 -12.13 -2.03 -3.20
CA ILE A 91 -12.54 -0.65 -3.46
C ILE A 91 -13.90 -0.39 -2.81
N ARG A 92 -14.91 -1.25 -3.04
CA ARG A 92 -16.25 -1.11 -2.42
C ARG A 92 -16.22 -1.11 -0.89
N GLY A 93 -15.35 -1.90 -0.30
CA GLY A 93 -15.22 -1.96 1.17
C GLY A 93 -14.49 -0.76 1.78
N LYS A 94 -13.62 -0.10 1.02
CA LYS A 94 -12.67 0.89 1.54
C LYS A 94 -12.88 2.32 1.03
N VAL A 95 -13.54 2.49 -0.09
CA VAL A 95 -13.75 3.78 -0.75
C VAL A 95 -15.23 4.12 -0.75
N ASP A 96 -15.56 5.37 -0.43
CA ASP A 96 -16.94 5.84 -0.52
C ASP A 96 -17.37 6.01 -1.99
N PRO A 97 -18.61 5.69 -2.36
CA PRO A 97 -19.10 5.83 -3.73
C PRO A 97 -18.98 7.24 -4.32
N SER A 98 -19.07 8.29 -3.49
CA SER A 98 -18.90 9.68 -3.92
C SER A 98 -17.44 10.07 -4.25
N THR A 99 -16.48 9.15 -4.05
CA THR A 99 -15.06 9.39 -4.31
C THR A 99 -14.74 9.35 -5.79
N VAL A 100 -13.98 10.34 -6.26
CA VAL A 100 -13.39 10.33 -7.60
C VAL A 100 -12.18 9.38 -7.61
N ILE A 101 -12.21 8.35 -8.45
CA ILE A 101 -11.15 7.34 -8.53
C ILE A 101 -10.28 7.58 -9.75
N TYR A 102 -8.96 7.53 -9.55
CA TYR A 102 -7.93 7.56 -10.59
C TYR A 102 -7.19 6.22 -10.61
N SER A 103 -7.09 5.58 -11.77
CA SER A 103 -6.36 4.32 -11.94
C SER A 103 -5.51 4.31 -13.21
N ASP A 104 -4.62 3.32 -13.35
CA ASP A 104 -4.06 2.98 -14.64
C ASP A 104 -5.15 2.39 -15.58
N LYS A 105 -4.79 2.10 -16.84
CA LYS A 105 -5.68 1.49 -17.83
C LYS A 105 -5.92 -0.02 -17.65
N TRP A 106 -5.59 -0.58 -16.49
CA TRP A 106 -5.79 -2.00 -16.28
C TRP A 106 -7.28 -2.39 -16.25
N ARG A 107 -7.62 -3.45 -16.96
CA ARG A 107 -9.01 -3.97 -17.06
C ARG A 107 -9.62 -4.39 -15.71
N GLY A 108 -8.80 -4.61 -14.68
CA GLY A 108 -9.28 -4.86 -13.32
C GLY A 108 -10.08 -3.72 -12.71
N TYR A 109 -9.94 -2.51 -13.25
CA TYR A 109 -10.68 -1.31 -12.82
C TYR A 109 -11.88 -0.98 -13.74
N ASP A 110 -12.14 -1.79 -14.79
CA ASP A 110 -13.24 -1.55 -15.70
C ASP A 110 -14.60 -1.67 -14.99
N GLY A 111 -15.49 -0.72 -15.28
CA GLY A 111 -16.87 -0.74 -14.74
C GLY A 111 -16.98 -0.30 -13.29
N LEU A 112 -16.05 0.51 -12.75
CA LEU A 112 -16.21 1.10 -11.42
C LEU A 112 -17.44 2.04 -11.37
N VAL A 113 -17.71 2.78 -12.45
CA VAL A 113 -18.91 3.61 -12.57
C VAL A 113 -20.18 2.75 -12.54
N ASP A 114 -20.15 1.57 -13.22
CA ASP A 114 -21.29 0.65 -13.27
C ASP A 114 -21.63 0.03 -11.89
N VAL A 115 -20.67 0.05 -10.96
CA VAL A 115 -20.86 -0.44 -9.59
C VAL A 115 -21.06 0.67 -8.55
N GLY A 116 -21.39 1.88 -9.02
CA GLY A 116 -21.90 2.99 -8.20
C GLY A 116 -20.90 4.06 -7.81
N TYR A 117 -19.72 4.15 -8.47
CA TYR A 117 -18.81 5.28 -8.27
C TYR A 117 -19.13 6.42 -9.24
N ASP A 118 -19.20 7.65 -8.71
CA ASP A 118 -19.58 8.82 -9.48
C ASP A 118 -18.64 9.11 -10.65
N LYS A 119 -17.32 8.99 -10.42
CA LYS A 119 -16.30 9.31 -11.43
C LYS A 119 -15.09 8.36 -11.34
N HIS A 120 -14.69 7.83 -12.50
CA HIS A 120 -13.49 7.04 -12.65
C HIS A 120 -12.65 7.55 -13.82
N PHE A 121 -11.44 8.02 -13.55
CA PHE A 121 -10.49 8.49 -14.57
C PHE A 121 -9.36 7.47 -14.76
N ARG A 122 -9.04 7.16 -16.00
CA ARG A 122 -7.95 6.24 -16.37
C ARG A 122 -6.77 7.01 -16.95
N VAL A 123 -5.62 6.83 -16.33
CA VAL A 123 -4.36 7.44 -16.75
C VAL A 123 -3.69 6.59 -17.82
N ASN A 124 -3.26 7.22 -18.92
CA ASN A 124 -2.53 6.57 -20.01
C ASN A 124 -1.04 6.89 -19.93
N HIS A 125 -0.22 5.99 -19.41
CA HIS A 125 1.23 6.16 -19.34
C HIS A 125 1.94 6.23 -20.72
N GLY A 126 1.28 5.82 -21.81
CA GLY A 126 1.88 5.76 -23.16
C GLY A 126 1.84 7.05 -23.99
N LYS A 127 1.10 8.07 -23.53
CA LYS A 127 0.93 9.35 -24.22
C LYS A 127 1.23 10.48 -23.27
N ASN A 128 2.45 10.82 -22.96
CA ASN A 128 2.91 12.01 -22.21
C ASN A 128 1.79 12.97 -21.69
N GLU A 129 0.70 12.39 -21.15
CA GLU A 129 -0.43 13.14 -20.58
C GLU A 129 -0.05 13.83 -19.27
N PHE A 130 1.18 13.58 -18.78
CA PHE A 130 1.78 14.27 -17.63
C PHE A 130 1.90 15.81 -17.81
N SER A 131 1.80 16.32 -19.05
CA SER A 131 2.05 17.74 -19.35
C SER A 131 0.80 18.62 -19.50
N LYS A 132 -0.39 18.05 -19.42
CA LYS A 132 -1.65 18.79 -19.64
C LYS A 132 -2.40 19.03 -18.34
N GLY A 133 -1.89 19.78 -17.40
CA GLY A 133 -2.62 20.51 -16.33
C GLY A 133 -3.95 19.99 -15.76
N SER A 134 -4.39 18.78 -16.16
CA SER A 134 -5.73 18.23 -15.90
C SER A 134 -5.91 17.56 -14.54
N GLY A 135 -4.85 17.46 -13.71
CA GLY A 135 -4.93 16.74 -12.43
C GLY A 135 -5.16 15.22 -12.52
N ILE A 136 -5.25 14.66 -13.74
CA ILE A 136 -5.50 13.24 -13.99
C ILE A 136 -4.16 12.48 -13.98
N HIS A 137 -3.76 11.98 -12.82
CA HIS A 137 -2.53 11.20 -12.62
C HIS A 137 -2.69 10.23 -11.45
N ILE A 138 -1.72 9.30 -11.30
CA ILE A 138 -1.61 8.38 -10.17
C ILE A 138 -0.22 8.45 -9.52
N ASN A 139 0.41 9.63 -9.58
CA ASN A 139 1.77 9.85 -9.09
C ASN A 139 1.89 9.62 -7.57
N GLY A 140 0.85 9.88 -6.80
CA GLY A 140 0.85 9.70 -5.36
C GLY A 140 1.04 8.24 -4.96
N ILE A 141 0.25 7.34 -5.54
CA ILE A 141 0.37 5.91 -5.25
C ILE A 141 1.66 5.32 -5.83
N GLU A 142 2.14 5.79 -6.99
CA GLU A 142 3.42 5.35 -7.57
C GLU A 142 4.61 5.79 -6.71
N ASN A 143 4.59 7.01 -6.20
CA ASN A 143 5.59 7.52 -5.26
C ASN A 143 5.61 6.71 -3.96
N PHE A 144 4.43 6.35 -3.44
CA PHE A 144 4.32 5.46 -2.28
C PHE A 144 4.95 4.08 -2.56
N TRP A 145 4.71 3.48 -3.74
CA TRP A 145 5.33 2.21 -4.11
C TRP A 145 6.85 2.31 -4.20
N SER A 146 7.36 3.39 -4.76
CA SER A 146 8.80 3.66 -4.84
C SER A 146 9.42 3.81 -3.44
N PHE A 147 8.78 4.57 -2.56
CA PHE A 147 9.18 4.71 -1.15
C PHE A 147 9.21 3.34 -0.44
N THR A 148 8.12 2.57 -0.54
CA THR A 148 7.99 1.27 0.11
C THR A 148 9.05 0.28 -0.37
N LYS A 149 9.30 0.20 -1.67
CA LYS A 149 10.34 -0.67 -2.25
C LYS A 149 11.74 -0.30 -1.76
N ARG A 150 12.10 0.98 -1.75
CA ARG A 150 13.40 1.45 -1.22
C ARG A 150 13.56 1.12 0.26
N ARG A 151 12.51 1.34 1.05
CA ARG A 151 12.51 1.03 2.47
C ARG A 151 12.70 -0.47 2.71
N LEU A 152 11.97 -1.33 2.01
CA LEU A 152 12.02 -2.79 2.19
C LEU A 152 13.31 -3.40 1.63
N ALA A 153 13.97 -2.78 0.66
CA ALA A 153 15.27 -3.22 0.15
C ALA A 153 16.35 -3.29 1.23
N LYS A 154 16.27 -2.42 2.26
CA LYS A 154 17.22 -2.41 3.40
C LYS A 154 17.18 -3.72 4.22
N PHE A 155 16.14 -4.50 4.13
CA PHE A 155 16.00 -5.79 4.82
C PHE A 155 16.44 -6.99 3.99
N ASN A 156 17.00 -6.77 2.78
CA ASN A 156 17.38 -7.85 1.84
C ASN A 156 16.22 -8.85 1.55
N GLY A 157 15.00 -8.34 1.57
CA GLY A 157 13.77 -9.11 1.44
C GLY A 157 13.11 -9.40 2.79
N VAL A 158 11.80 -9.18 2.85
CA VAL A 158 10.97 -9.45 4.02
C VAL A 158 10.31 -10.80 3.83
N LYS A 159 10.76 -11.81 4.59
CA LYS A 159 10.25 -13.20 4.51
C LYS A 159 9.08 -13.47 5.45
N LYS A 160 9.04 -12.79 6.60
CA LYS A 160 8.00 -12.95 7.63
C LYS A 160 7.38 -11.60 7.96
N ASN A 161 6.12 -11.61 8.38
CA ASN A 161 5.41 -10.40 8.83
C ASN A 161 5.43 -9.28 7.78
N PHE A 162 5.26 -9.63 6.50
CA PHE A 162 5.28 -8.66 5.40
C PHE A 162 4.16 -7.62 5.53
N ASP A 163 3.01 -8.03 6.02
CA ASP A 163 1.86 -7.19 6.37
C ASP A 163 2.22 -6.09 7.38
N LEU A 164 2.94 -6.43 8.45
CA LEU A 164 3.42 -5.46 9.45
C LEU A 164 4.35 -4.41 8.81
N HIS A 165 5.22 -4.83 7.89
CA HIS A 165 6.10 -3.92 7.17
C HIS A 165 5.36 -3.02 6.19
N LEU A 166 4.28 -3.51 5.57
CA LEU A 166 3.41 -2.68 4.72
C LEU A 166 2.71 -1.62 5.55
N LYS A 167 2.08 -1.98 6.66
CA LYS A 167 1.41 -1.04 7.56
C LYS A 167 2.38 -0.01 8.16
N GLU A 168 3.61 -0.41 8.48
CA GLU A 168 4.65 0.54 8.87
C GLU A 168 5.00 1.50 7.71
N SER A 169 4.96 1.05 6.45
CA SER A 169 5.21 1.92 5.29
C SER A 169 4.08 2.93 5.08
N GLU A 170 2.82 2.52 5.23
CA GLU A 170 1.66 3.41 5.20
C GLU A 170 1.78 4.49 6.28
N TRP A 171 2.06 4.06 7.52
CA TRP A 171 2.18 4.96 8.66
C TRP A 171 3.32 5.98 8.50
N ARG A 172 4.44 5.61 7.86
CA ARG A 172 5.60 6.49 7.65
C ARG A 172 5.47 7.44 6.48
N TYR A 173 4.64 7.10 5.49
CA TYR A 173 4.62 7.84 4.23
C TYR A 173 4.18 9.29 4.42
N GLY A 174 4.98 10.24 3.89
CA GLY A 174 4.69 11.67 3.94
C GLY A 174 4.83 12.33 5.32
N ARG A 175 5.35 11.63 6.34
CA ARG A 175 5.49 12.15 7.70
C ARG A 175 6.94 12.47 8.07
N SER A 176 7.15 13.58 8.79
CA SER A 176 8.46 13.94 9.33
C SER A 176 8.88 13.04 10.49
N TYR A 177 10.18 13.04 10.80
CA TYR A 177 10.74 12.25 11.91
C TYR A 177 10.09 12.59 13.26
N ASP A 178 9.89 13.88 13.54
CA ASP A 178 9.34 14.31 14.84
C ASP A 178 7.89 13.88 15.03
N ILE A 179 7.07 13.97 13.98
CA ILE A 179 5.70 13.45 13.96
C ILE A 179 5.71 11.95 14.21
N LEU A 180 6.58 11.20 13.50
CA LEU A 180 6.67 9.74 13.65
C LEU A 180 7.11 9.34 15.05
N LYS A 181 8.05 10.05 15.67
CA LYS A 181 8.54 9.77 17.03
C LYS A 181 7.43 9.94 18.05
N THR A 182 6.72 11.07 18.01
CA THR A 182 5.63 11.38 18.93
C THR A 182 4.46 10.42 18.77
N ASP A 183 4.09 10.14 17.52
CA ASP A 183 2.98 9.26 17.19
C ASP A 183 3.26 7.80 17.56
N LEU A 184 4.48 7.31 17.31
CA LEU A 184 4.89 5.96 17.73
C LEU A 184 4.75 5.76 19.23
N TRP A 185 5.17 6.75 20.01
CA TRP A 185 5.08 6.68 21.48
C TRP A 185 3.62 6.62 21.95
N ARG A 186 2.75 7.43 21.36
CA ARG A 186 1.32 7.44 21.63
C ARG A 186 0.68 6.09 21.29
N ILE A 187 0.94 5.57 20.07
CA ILE A 187 0.43 4.29 19.58
C ILE A 187 0.87 3.14 20.47
N TYR A 188 2.16 3.09 20.82
CA TYR A 188 2.71 2.00 21.62
C TYR A 188 2.17 2.00 23.04
N LYS A 189 2.01 3.17 23.68
CA LYS A 189 1.34 3.26 24.98
C LYS A 189 -0.10 2.77 24.95
N SER A 190 -0.85 3.12 23.91
CA SER A 190 -2.23 2.66 23.73
C SER A 190 -2.29 1.15 23.53
N TYR A 191 -1.38 0.61 22.72
CA TYR A 191 -1.27 -0.83 22.45
C TYR A 191 -1.00 -1.63 23.72
N LEU A 192 -0.11 -1.17 24.61
CA LEU A 192 0.20 -1.84 25.88
C LEU A 192 -0.95 -1.84 26.88
N LYS A 193 -1.87 -0.85 26.81
CA LYS A 193 -3.04 -0.79 27.70
C LYS A 193 -4.17 -1.72 27.26
N GLY A 194 -4.18 -2.15 26.00
CA GLY A 194 -5.19 -3.05 25.46
C GLY A 194 -4.78 -4.54 25.45
N HIS A 195 -3.59 -4.82 25.97
CA HIS A 195 -3.03 -6.18 26.12
C HIS A 195 -2.52 -6.36 27.54
#